data_c01fdd2c9b13ff4321c6e48a9db8b8ce
#
_entry.id   c01fdd2c9b13ff4321c6e48a9db8b8ce
#
_cell.length_a   1.000
_cell.length_b   1.000
_cell.length_c   1.000
_cell.angle_alpha   90.00
_cell.angle_beta   90.00
_cell.angle_gamma   90.00
#
_symmetry.space_group_name_H-M   'P 1'
#
loop_
_entity.id
_entity.type
_entity.pdbx_description
1 polymer ?
#
loop_
_entity_poly.entity_id
_entity_poly.type
_entity_poly.pdbx_seq_one_letter_code
_entity_poly.pdbx_strand_id
1 'polypeptide(L)'
;VNGHKATPHTEVSIDDEIWIAMAKEKIDHEPIAMDLHILYEDDDLLIVDKPAGVTVNSKDQVSLANGIAYYFKEHGIKRKVRFLNRLDRDTTGCIVIAKSGLAQSLYQQQMDDNTFEKWYMAIVEGIVESDSDSLVLPMDRSIDGIHYEVNSEGKDTRTDYTVLHRYPNGTVDNSVYNLQNTVDIPRENVDSIL
;
A
#
# COMPACT_ATOMS: atom_id res chain seq x y z
N VAL A 1 -0.99 -15.26 32.97
CA VAL A 1 0.21 -15.96 33.44
C VAL A 1 -0.24 -17.08 34.37
N ASN A 2 0.23 -18.30 34.18
CA ASN A 2 -0.07 -19.48 35.01
C ASN A 2 -1.57 -19.70 35.24
N GLY A 3 -2.38 -19.53 34.20
CA GLY A 3 -3.84 -19.65 34.26
C GLY A 3 -4.57 -18.45 34.87
N HIS A 4 -3.89 -17.42 35.37
CA HIS A 4 -4.47 -16.23 35.90
C HIS A 4 -4.44 -15.06 34.90
N LYS A 5 -5.45 -14.19 34.98
CA LYS A 5 -5.48 -12.98 34.13
C LYS A 5 -4.32 -12.05 34.52
N ALA A 6 -3.57 -11.64 33.55
CA ALA A 6 -2.43 -10.74 33.69
C ALA A 6 -2.69 -9.39 33.01
N THR A 7 -1.90 -8.38 33.39
CA THR A 7 -1.88 -7.05 32.78
C THR A 7 -0.52 -6.85 32.08
N PRO A 8 -0.33 -5.81 31.24
CA PRO A 8 0.97 -5.50 30.66
C PRO A 8 2.10 -5.22 31.68
N HIS A 9 1.75 -4.94 32.92
CA HIS A 9 2.69 -4.65 34.01
C HIS A 9 2.87 -5.83 34.97
N THR A 10 2.29 -7.01 34.67
CA THR A 10 2.47 -8.20 35.50
C THR A 10 3.92 -8.68 35.36
N GLU A 11 4.62 -8.74 36.49
CA GLU A 11 5.96 -9.31 36.53
C GLU A 11 5.89 -10.81 36.25
N VAL A 12 6.83 -11.31 35.48
CA VAL A 12 6.92 -12.73 35.11
C VAL A 12 8.31 -13.26 35.49
N SER A 13 8.35 -14.51 35.85
CA SER A 13 9.56 -15.25 36.20
C SER A 13 9.94 -16.25 35.13
N ILE A 14 11.17 -16.79 35.22
CA ILE A 14 11.59 -17.93 34.39
C ILE A 14 10.64 -19.10 34.71
N ASP A 15 10.19 -19.83 33.70
CA ASP A 15 9.25 -20.97 33.76
C ASP A 15 7.76 -20.58 33.94
N ASP A 16 7.41 -19.28 33.96
CA ASP A 16 6.01 -18.89 33.91
C ASP A 16 5.37 -19.20 32.55
N GLU A 17 4.18 -19.77 32.60
CA GLU A 17 3.38 -20.08 31.41
C GLU A 17 2.54 -18.85 31.02
N ILE A 18 2.80 -18.30 29.82
CA ILE A 18 2.10 -17.12 29.30
C ILE A 18 1.15 -17.54 28.19
N TRP A 19 -0.16 -17.37 28.43
CA TRP A 19 -1.20 -17.59 27.43
C TRP A 19 -1.71 -16.24 26.91
N ILE A 20 -1.62 -16.03 25.59
CA ILE A 20 -2.14 -14.84 24.93
C ILE A 20 -3.35 -15.27 24.09
N ALA A 21 -4.53 -14.81 24.49
CA ALA A 21 -5.73 -14.99 23.70
C ALA A 21 -5.90 -13.83 22.73
N MET A 22 -5.78 -14.10 21.44
CA MET A 22 -6.08 -13.11 20.41
C MET A 22 -7.58 -12.85 20.37
N ALA A 23 -7.98 -11.58 20.31
CA ALA A 23 -9.37 -11.21 20.14
C ALA A 23 -9.93 -11.81 18.84
N LYS A 24 -11.15 -12.37 18.93
CA LYS A 24 -11.86 -12.86 17.73
C LYS A 24 -12.18 -11.67 16.85
N GLU A 25 -11.68 -11.71 15.63
CA GLU A 25 -11.96 -10.69 14.63
C GLU A 25 -13.24 -11.02 13.85
N LYS A 26 -13.74 -10.01 13.18
CA LYS A 26 -14.85 -10.11 12.23
C LYS A 26 -14.44 -9.37 10.97
N ILE A 27 -15.02 -9.76 9.85
CA ILE A 27 -14.97 -9.00 8.62
C ILE A 27 -15.56 -7.62 8.92
N ASP A 28 -14.83 -6.57 8.56
CA ASP A 28 -15.15 -5.16 8.90
C ASP A 28 -15.65 -4.34 7.71
N HIS A 29 -15.82 -4.96 6.56
CA HIS A 29 -16.41 -4.38 5.36
C HIS A 29 -17.60 -5.21 4.90
N GLU A 30 -18.53 -4.57 4.19
CA GLU A 30 -19.65 -5.28 3.56
C GLU A 30 -19.12 -6.21 2.45
N PRO A 31 -19.40 -7.53 2.51
CA PRO A 31 -18.95 -8.46 1.49
C PRO A 31 -19.75 -8.28 0.20
N ILE A 32 -19.09 -7.85 -0.86
CA ILE A 32 -19.67 -7.68 -2.20
C ILE A 32 -18.84 -8.48 -3.20
N ALA A 33 -19.50 -9.35 -3.97
CA ALA A 33 -18.84 -10.20 -4.94
C ALA A 33 -18.06 -9.34 -5.97
N MET A 34 -16.79 -9.67 -6.14
CA MET A 34 -15.88 -9.03 -7.06
C MET A 34 -14.95 -10.10 -7.64
N ASP A 35 -14.66 -10.03 -8.91
CA ASP A 35 -13.64 -10.86 -9.53
C ASP A 35 -12.26 -10.36 -9.09
N LEU A 36 -11.53 -11.19 -8.35
CA LEU A 36 -10.22 -10.87 -7.80
C LEU A 36 -9.15 -11.71 -8.48
N HIS A 37 -8.19 -11.06 -9.10
CA HIS A 37 -7.00 -11.72 -9.60
C HIS A 37 -5.99 -11.86 -8.46
N ILE A 38 -5.92 -13.07 -7.87
CA ILE A 38 -5.01 -13.38 -6.75
C ILE A 38 -3.66 -13.75 -7.33
N LEU A 39 -2.62 -13.02 -6.91
CA LEU A 39 -1.23 -13.25 -7.30
C LEU A 39 -0.51 -14.18 -6.34
N TYR A 40 -0.83 -14.09 -5.05
CA TYR A 40 -0.23 -14.89 -3.99
C TYR A 40 -1.14 -14.98 -2.79
N GLU A 41 -1.11 -16.10 -2.09
CA GLU A 41 -1.78 -16.28 -0.81
C GLU A 41 -1.04 -17.31 0.05
N ASP A 42 -0.91 -16.97 1.34
CA ASP A 42 -0.48 -17.88 2.41
C ASP A 42 -1.31 -17.63 3.69
N ASP A 43 -0.86 -18.10 4.84
CA ASP A 43 -1.56 -17.93 6.13
C ASP A 43 -1.56 -16.47 6.62
N ASP A 44 -0.58 -15.67 6.23
CA ASP A 44 -0.34 -14.31 6.71
C ASP A 44 -0.71 -13.23 5.70
N LEU A 45 -0.63 -13.51 4.40
CA LEU A 45 -0.81 -12.55 3.33
C LEU A 45 -1.80 -13.01 2.26
N LEU A 46 -2.42 -12.04 1.65
CA LEU A 46 -3.13 -12.15 0.36
C LEU A 46 -2.63 -11.00 -0.53
N ILE A 47 -2.16 -11.31 -1.74
CA ILE A 47 -1.74 -10.32 -2.74
C ILE A 47 -2.66 -10.42 -3.94
N VAL A 48 -3.24 -9.29 -4.33
CA VAL A 48 -4.14 -9.22 -5.48
C VAL A 48 -3.63 -8.20 -6.50
N ASP A 49 -3.92 -8.46 -7.76
CA ASP A 49 -3.73 -7.49 -8.84
C ASP A 49 -4.96 -6.59 -8.94
N LYS A 50 -4.82 -5.34 -8.53
CA LYS A 50 -5.91 -4.36 -8.55
C LYS A 50 -6.13 -3.84 -9.99
N PRO A 51 -7.32 -3.97 -10.56
CA PRO A 51 -7.61 -3.36 -11.86
C PRO A 51 -7.74 -1.83 -11.74
N ALA A 52 -7.62 -1.14 -12.89
CA ALA A 52 -7.96 0.27 -12.99
C ALA A 52 -9.46 0.51 -12.74
N GLY A 53 -9.79 1.72 -12.28
CA GLY A 53 -11.17 2.12 -12.00
C GLY A 53 -11.70 1.70 -10.63
N VAL A 54 -10.96 0.91 -9.84
CA VAL A 54 -11.35 0.42 -8.53
C VAL A 54 -10.53 1.12 -7.44
N THR A 55 -11.20 1.72 -6.47
CA THR A 55 -10.57 2.27 -5.27
C THR A 55 -10.19 1.15 -4.30
N VAL A 56 -9.09 1.30 -3.57
CA VAL A 56 -8.66 0.31 -2.57
C VAL A 56 -9.64 0.24 -1.41
N ASN A 57 -10.02 1.39 -0.87
CA ASN A 57 -11.00 1.50 0.20
C ASN A 57 -11.85 2.77 0.02
N SER A 58 -13.16 2.67 0.25
CA SER A 58 -14.09 3.79 0.18
C SER A 58 -15.24 3.59 1.15
N LYS A 59 -15.79 4.70 1.64
CA LYS A 59 -17.03 4.70 2.43
C LYS A 59 -18.27 4.90 1.55
N ASP A 60 -18.08 5.50 0.37
CA ASP A 60 -19.17 6.03 -0.45
C ASP A 60 -19.45 5.17 -1.69
N GLN A 61 -18.55 4.26 -2.02
CA GLN A 61 -18.69 3.39 -3.20
C GLN A 61 -18.07 2.01 -2.96
N VAL A 62 -18.46 1.05 -3.80
CA VAL A 62 -17.85 -0.28 -3.80
C VAL A 62 -16.36 -0.17 -4.10
N SER A 63 -15.56 -0.86 -3.31
CA SER A 63 -14.10 -0.80 -3.33
C SER A 63 -13.49 -2.20 -3.27
N LEU A 64 -12.19 -2.29 -3.46
CA LEU A 64 -11.46 -3.55 -3.31
C LEU A 64 -11.67 -4.18 -1.93
N ALA A 65 -11.83 -3.35 -0.88
CA ALA A 65 -12.11 -3.83 0.47
C ALA A 65 -13.39 -4.68 0.55
N ASN A 66 -14.42 -4.33 -0.20
CA ASN A 66 -15.66 -5.11 -0.27
C ASN A 66 -15.43 -6.46 -0.96
N GLY A 67 -14.64 -6.49 -2.05
CA GLY A 67 -14.27 -7.72 -2.75
C GLY A 67 -13.44 -8.66 -1.87
N ILE A 68 -12.44 -8.13 -1.16
CA ILE A 68 -11.63 -8.91 -0.21
C ILE A 68 -12.50 -9.42 0.95
N ALA A 69 -13.42 -8.61 1.46
CA ALA A 69 -14.37 -9.05 2.49
C ALA A 69 -15.26 -10.21 2.01
N TYR A 70 -15.70 -10.16 0.75
CA TYR A 70 -16.44 -11.26 0.14
C TYR A 70 -15.57 -12.52 0.02
N TYR A 71 -14.36 -12.38 -0.48
CA TYR A 71 -13.40 -13.47 -0.56
C TYR A 71 -13.15 -14.12 0.81
N PHE A 72 -12.90 -13.32 1.84
CA PHE A 72 -12.72 -13.81 3.20
C PHE A 72 -13.93 -14.58 3.72
N LYS A 73 -15.14 -14.07 3.43
CA LYS A 73 -16.38 -14.74 3.82
C LYS A 73 -16.52 -16.11 3.18
N GLU A 74 -16.32 -16.20 1.86
CA GLU A 74 -16.45 -17.46 1.11
C GLU A 74 -15.41 -18.51 1.54
N HIS A 75 -14.22 -18.07 1.96
CA HIS A 75 -13.15 -18.96 2.42
C HIS A 75 -13.13 -19.16 3.95
N GLY A 76 -14.16 -18.68 4.67
CA GLY A 76 -14.26 -18.85 6.12
C GLY A 76 -13.22 -18.07 6.94
N ILE A 77 -12.54 -17.08 6.34
CA ILE A 77 -11.53 -16.23 6.96
C ILE A 77 -12.23 -15.16 7.79
N LYS A 78 -12.22 -15.30 9.11
CA LYS A 78 -12.85 -14.36 10.04
C LYS A 78 -11.82 -13.31 10.51
N ARG A 79 -11.42 -12.44 9.61
CA ARG A 79 -10.40 -11.40 9.81
C ARG A 79 -10.88 -10.04 9.30
N LYS A 80 -10.25 -8.97 9.78
CA LYS A 80 -10.39 -7.64 9.20
C LYS A 80 -9.59 -7.55 7.90
N VAL A 81 -10.04 -6.71 6.99
CA VAL A 81 -9.28 -6.37 5.77
C VAL A 81 -8.21 -5.33 6.12
N ARG A 82 -6.95 -5.69 6.00
CA ARG A 82 -5.79 -4.85 6.36
C ARG A 82 -4.88 -4.64 5.16
N PHE A 83 -5.04 -3.53 4.49
CA PHE A 83 -4.15 -3.14 3.41
C PHE A 83 -2.80 -2.68 3.95
N LEU A 84 -1.72 -3.18 3.38
CA LEU A 84 -0.34 -2.77 3.70
C LEU A 84 0.14 -1.64 2.78
N ASN A 85 -0.44 -1.52 1.61
CA ASN A 85 -0.20 -0.43 0.66
C ASN A 85 -1.52 0.02 0.04
N ARG A 86 -1.43 1.08 -0.73
CA ARG A 86 -2.57 1.57 -1.50
C ARG A 86 -2.09 1.97 -2.90
N LEU A 87 -3.01 1.93 -3.84
CA LEU A 87 -2.88 2.44 -5.20
C LEU A 87 -4.06 3.35 -5.47
N ASP A 88 -3.87 4.32 -6.32
CA ASP A 88 -4.95 5.18 -6.76
C ASP A 88 -5.97 4.40 -7.58
N ARG A 89 -7.14 5.01 -7.78
CA ARG A 89 -8.27 4.37 -8.45
C ARG A 89 -7.87 3.77 -9.79
N ASP A 90 -7.15 4.53 -10.60
CA ASP A 90 -6.81 4.14 -11.97
C ASP A 90 -5.43 3.50 -12.11
N THR A 91 -4.65 3.47 -11.03
CA THR A 91 -3.39 2.70 -10.97
C THR A 91 -3.70 1.22 -10.80
N THR A 92 -3.04 0.39 -11.60
CA THR A 92 -3.13 -1.08 -11.53
C THR A 92 -1.94 -1.66 -10.77
N GLY A 93 -2.07 -2.91 -10.30
CA GLY A 93 -0.95 -3.66 -9.76
C GLY A 93 -1.17 -4.20 -8.34
N CYS A 94 -0.08 -4.56 -7.68
CA CYS A 94 -0.09 -5.34 -6.46
C CYS A 94 -0.64 -4.58 -5.26
N ILE A 95 -1.69 -5.11 -4.66
CA ILE A 95 -2.17 -4.71 -3.34
C ILE A 95 -1.94 -5.86 -2.38
N VAL A 96 -1.27 -5.57 -1.28
CA VAL A 96 -0.92 -6.52 -0.23
C VAL A 96 -1.87 -6.37 0.95
N ILE A 97 -2.47 -7.47 1.36
CA ILE A 97 -3.42 -7.55 2.47
C ILE A 97 -2.84 -8.47 3.54
N ALA A 98 -2.72 -7.97 4.76
CA ALA A 98 -2.36 -8.79 5.92
C ALA A 98 -3.60 -9.49 6.49
N LYS A 99 -3.51 -10.81 6.68
CA LYS A 99 -4.58 -11.62 7.23
C LYS A 99 -4.65 -11.59 8.76
N SER A 100 -3.65 -11.00 9.42
CA SER A 100 -3.60 -10.87 10.89
C SER A 100 -3.01 -9.54 11.32
N GLY A 101 -3.29 -9.12 12.57
CA GLY A 101 -2.65 -7.93 13.16
C GLY A 101 -1.16 -8.13 13.37
N LEU A 102 -0.70 -9.37 13.61
CA LEU A 102 0.73 -9.68 13.73
C LEU A 102 1.43 -9.50 12.39
N ALA A 103 0.89 -10.09 11.32
CA ALA A 103 1.43 -9.90 9.97
C ALA A 103 1.46 -8.42 9.61
N GLN A 104 0.37 -7.66 9.87
CA GLN A 104 0.37 -6.22 9.64
C GLN A 104 1.51 -5.51 10.37
N SER A 105 1.75 -5.82 11.65
CA SER A 105 2.82 -5.18 12.43
C SER A 105 4.21 -5.50 11.89
N LEU A 106 4.46 -6.75 11.49
CA LEU A 106 5.75 -7.17 10.93
C LEU A 106 6.06 -6.47 9.60
N TYR A 107 5.06 -6.38 8.73
CA TYR A 107 5.23 -5.67 7.45
C TYR A 107 5.30 -4.15 7.62
N GLN A 108 4.57 -3.58 8.60
CA GLN A 108 4.72 -2.16 8.94
C GLN A 108 6.14 -1.85 9.41
N GLN A 109 6.73 -2.72 10.22
CA GLN A 109 8.14 -2.57 10.62
C GLN A 109 9.08 -2.58 9.42
N GLN A 110 8.88 -3.48 8.43
CA GLN A 110 9.68 -3.47 7.21
C GLN A 110 9.54 -2.17 6.41
N MET A 111 8.33 -1.57 6.40
CA MET A 111 8.13 -0.25 5.78
C MET A 111 8.86 0.85 6.54
N ASP A 112 8.81 0.84 7.87
CA ASP A 112 9.46 1.83 8.72
C ASP A 112 10.99 1.72 8.63
N ASP A 113 11.50 0.50 8.48
CA ASP A 113 12.93 0.20 8.28
C ASP A 113 13.40 0.37 6.82
N ASN A 114 12.50 0.77 5.90
CA ASN A 114 12.74 0.88 4.46
C ASN A 114 13.28 -0.41 3.80
N THR A 115 12.91 -1.57 4.33
CA THR A 115 13.21 -2.88 3.75
C THR A 115 12.09 -3.42 2.86
N PHE A 116 10.92 -2.78 2.88
CA PHE A 116 9.80 -3.05 1.99
C PHE A 116 9.89 -2.13 0.79
N GLU A 117 10.28 -2.66 -0.36
CA GLU A 117 10.43 -1.90 -1.60
C GLU A 117 9.13 -1.88 -2.40
N LYS A 118 8.83 -0.72 -2.99
CA LYS A 118 7.69 -0.52 -3.90
C LYS A 118 8.22 -0.06 -5.25
N TRP A 119 7.93 -0.86 -6.27
CA TRP A 119 8.31 -0.58 -7.65
C TRP A 119 7.09 -0.30 -8.51
N TYR A 120 7.20 0.74 -9.31
CA TYR A 120 6.15 1.13 -10.25
C TYR A 120 6.72 1.23 -11.66
N MET A 121 5.87 0.95 -12.63
CA MET A 121 6.16 1.19 -14.03
C MET A 121 5.22 2.29 -14.52
N ALA A 122 5.77 3.34 -15.14
CA ALA A 122 5.01 4.46 -15.65
C ALA A 122 5.41 4.78 -17.08
N ILE A 123 4.44 5.27 -17.84
CA ILE A 123 4.63 5.88 -19.15
C ILE A 123 4.48 7.38 -18.93
N VAL A 124 5.46 8.16 -19.39
CA VAL A 124 5.48 9.61 -19.24
C VAL A 124 5.52 10.30 -20.59
N GLU A 125 4.99 11.51 -20.68
CA GLU A 125 5.09 12.36 -21.86
C GLU A 125 6.39 13.16 -21.84
N GLY A 126 6.96 13.41 -23.02
CA GLY A 126 8.21 14.15 -23.17
C GLY A 126 9.44 13.26 -23.24
N ILE A 127 10.61 13.88 -23.11
CA ILE A 127 11.92 13.21 -23.19
C ILE A 127 12.59 13.32 -21.82
N VAL A 128 12.80 12.20 -21.16
CA VAL A 128 13.65 12.12 -19.98
C VAL A 128 15.09 11.92 -20.44
N GLU A 129 15.95 12.92 -20.23
CA GLU A 129 17.32 12.91 -20.76
C GLU A 129 18.22 11.91 -20.04
N SER A 130 18.15 11.87 -18.70
CA SER A 130 18.95 10.98 -17.87
C SER A 130 18.39 9.57 -17.86
N ASP A 131 19.25 8.55 -17.94
CA ASP A 131 18.85 7.15 -17.84
C ASP A 131 18.39 6.76 -16.43
N SER A 132 18.85 7.46 -15.42
CA SER A 132 18.44 7.32 -14.04
C SER A 132 18.73 8.58 -13.24
N ASP A 133 17.87 8.92 -12.30
CA ASP A 133 18.07 10.04 -11.40
C ASP A 133 17.17 9.91 -10.15
N SER A 134 17.34 10.86 -9.21
CA SER A 134 16.53 11.00 -8.02
C SER A 134 15.83 12.35 -8.03
N LEU A 135 14.52 12.36 -8.08
CA LEU A 135 13.72 13.57 -7.91
C LEU A 135 13.49 13.78 -6.41
N VAL A 136 14.03 14.86 -5.87
CA VAL A 136 13.83 15.25 -4.47
C VAL A 136 13.15 16.62 -4.48
N LEU A 137 11.87 16.64 -4.14
CA LEU A 137 11.04 17.84 -4.19
C LEU A 137 10.26 17.98 -2.89
N PRO A 138 10.23 19.18 -2.28
CA PRO A 138 9.35 19.45 -1.17
C PRO A 138 7.91 19.60 -1.70
N MET A 139 6.98 18.81 -1.16
CA MET A 139 5.59 18.77 -1.58
C MET A 139 4.65 19.06 -0.41
N ASP A 140 3.61 19.84 -0.66
CA ASP A 140 2.54 20.08 0.28
C ASP A 140 1.18 20.00 -0.42
N ARG A 141 0.12 19.91 0.36
CA ARG A 141 -1.25 19.95 -0.17
C ARG A 141 -1.55 21.33 -0.74
N SER A 142 -2.12 21.35 -1.92
CA SER A 142 -2.64 22.57 -2.52
C SER A 142 -3.83 23.14 -1.72
N ILE A 143 -4.24 24.34 -2.03
CA ILE A 143 -5.34 25.06 -1.35
C ILE A 143 -6.65 24.27 -1.38
N ASP A 144 -6.87 23.44 -2.39
CA ASP A 144 -8.07 22.59 -2.51
C ASP A 144 -8.06 21.39 -1.52
N GLY A 145 -6.91 21.12 -0.88
CA GLY A 145 -6.74 20.04 0.08
C GLY A 145 -6.76 18.62 -0.53
N ILE A 146 -6.81 18.51 -1.85
CA ILE A 146 -6.91 17.26 -2.61
C ILE A 146 -5.60 16.97 -3.33
N HIS A 147 -5.07 17.97 -4.05
CA HIS A 147 -3.86 17.84 -4.83
C HIS A 147 -2.60 18.14 -4.00
N TYR A 148 -1.46 17.68 -4.48
CA TYR A 148 -0.15 18.03 -3.94
C TYR A 148 0.57 18.88 -4.98
N GLU A 149 1.32 19.86 -4.51
CA GLU A 149 2.12 20.76 -5.36
C GLU A 149 3.52 20.91 -4.77
N VAL A 150 4.47 21.27 -5.62
CA VAL A 150 5.82 21.61 -5.15
C VAL A 150 5.74 22.90 -4.35
N ASN A 151 6.13 22.83 -3.08
CA ASN A 151 6.08 23.95 -2.15
C ASN A 151 7.30 23.90 -1.23
N SER A 152 8.05 25.00 -1.17
CA SER A 152 9.29 25.10 -0.37
C SER A 152 9.10 24.85 1.14
N GLU A 153 7.89 25.03 1.65
CA GLU A 153 7.52 24.75 3.05
C GLU A 153 6.99 23.31 3.23
N GLY A 154 6.88 22.57 2.12
CA GLY A 154 6.34 21.22 2.08
C GLY A 154 7.29 20.17 2.66
N LYS A 155 6.79 18.95 2.72
CA LYS A 155 7.57 17.80 3.17
C LYS A 155 8.44 17.30 2.02
N ASP A 156 9.71 17.04 2.28
CA ASP A 156 10.60 16.42 1.30
C ASP A 156 10.05 15.06 0.86
N THR A 157 9.91 14.90 -0.46
CA THR A 157 9.58 13.64 -1.11
C THR A 157 10.72 13.20 -2.02
N ARG A 158 10.87 11.91 -2.23
CA ARG A 158 11.92 11.38 -3.10
C ARG A 158 11.32 10.29 -4.01
N THR A 159 11.65 10.40 -5.28
CA THR A 159 11.36 9.39 -6.30
C THR A 159 12.65 9.07 -7.05
N ASP A 160 13.10 7.83 -6.95
CA ASP A 160 14.22 7.33 -7.75
C ASP A 160 13.65 6.67 -9.00
N TYR A 161 14.22 6.96 -10.16
CA TYR A 161 13.76 6.38 -11.41
C TYR A 161 14.91 5.82 -12.27
N THR A 162 14.55 4.87 -13.12
CA THR A 162 15.42 4.34 -14.18
C THR A 162 14.58 4.22 -15.46
N VAL A 163 15.08 4.78 -16.55
CA VAL A 163 14.43 4.69 -17.86
C VAL A 163 14.66 3.32 -18.47
N LEU A 164 13.58 2.60 -18.76
CA LEU A 164 13.64 1.29 -19.39
C LEU A 164 13.67 1.39 -20.93
N HIS A 165 12.95 2.35 -21.49
CA HIS A 165 12.83 2.51 -22.93
C HIS A 165 12.49 3.96 -23.29
N ARG A 166 12.92 4.41 -24.49
CA ARG A 166 12.55 5.70 -25.08
C ARG A 166 11.97 5.47 -26.47
N TYR A 167 10.77 5.95 -26.71
CA TYR A 167 10.15 5.86 -28.02
C TYR A 167 10.59 6.99 -28.94
N PRO A 168 10.74 6.71 -30.26
CA PRO A 168 11.30 7.67 -31.22
C PRO A 168 10.48 8.96 -31.42
N ASN A 169 9.23 8.99 -30.98
CA ASN A 169 8.29 10.09 -31.23
C ASN A 169 8.20 11.10 -30.07
N GLY A 170 9.19 11.13 -29.19
CA GLY A 170 9.19 12.05 -28.03
C GLY A 170 8.25 11.65 -26.91
N THR A 171 7.52 10.53 -27.04
CA THR A 171 6.83 9.89 -25.94
C THR A 171 7.82 8.99 -25.24
N VAL A 172 8.13 9.28 -23.99
CA VAL A 172 9.05 8.46 -23.22
C VAL A 172 8.26 7.36 -22.56
N ASP A 173 8.77 6.20 -22.71
CA ASP A 173 8.14 5.00 -22.23
C ASP A 173 8.89 4.36 -21.08
N ASN A 174 8.11 3.85 -20.15
CA ASN A 174 8.54 2.90 -19.12
C ASN A 174 9.71 3.34 -18.27
N SER A 175 9.46 4.26 -17.37
CA SER A 175 10.35 4.45 -16.23
C SER A 175 9.88 3.56 -15.08
N VAL A 176 10.77 2.74 -14.55
CA VAL A 176 10.52 1.99 -13.32
C VAL A 176 10.91 2.90 -12.16
N TYR A 177 9.94 3.23 -11.34
CA TYR A 177 10.16 4.05 -10.16
C TYR A 177 10.24 3.18 -8.92
N ASN A 178 11.30 3.33 -8.15
CA ASN A 178 11.31 2.92 -6.75
C ASN A 178 10.81 4.09 -5.92
N LEU A 179 9.57 4.02 -5.46
CA LEU A 179 8.98 5.04 -4.62
C LEU A 179 9.25 4.72 -3.15
N GLN A 180 10.41 5.10 -2.65
CA GLN A 180 10.67 5.11 -1.21
C GLN A 180 10.24 6.45 -0.63
N ASN A 181 9.33 6.43 0.35
CA ASN A 181 8.84 7.60 1.09
C ASN A 181 8.04 8.65 0.31
N THR A 182 7.35 8.27 -0.76
CA THR A 182 6.48 9.21 -1.46
C THR A 182 5.15 9.41 -0.73
N VAL A 183 4.78 10.67 -0.59
CA VAL A 183 3.38 11.08 -0.57
C VAL A 183 2.79 10.71 -1.93
N ASP A 184 1.58 10.12 -1.99
CA ASP A 184 0.88 9.86 -3.26
C ASP A 184 0.86 11.16 -4.09
N ILE A 185 1.60 11.18 -5.19
CA ILE A 185 1.58 12.32 -6.12
C ILE A 185 0.37 12.11 -7.04
N PRO A 186 -0.60 13.03 -7.06
CA PRO A 186 -1.72 12.95 -7.98
C PRO A 186 -1.24 13.02 -9.43
N ARG A 187 -1.87 12.26 -10.32
CA ARG A 187 -1.53 12.15 -11.76
C ARG A 187 -1.33 13.49 -12.46
N GLU A 188 -2.10 14.50 -12.09
CA GLU A 188 -2.07 15.84 -12.70
C GLU A 188 -0.74 16.58 -12.50
N ASN A 189 0.09 16.14 -11.56
CA ASN A 189 1.38 16.78 -11.29
C ASN A 189 2.57 15.99 -11.82
N VAL A 190 2.39 14.75 -12.24
CA VAL A 190 3.47 13.95 -12.86
C VAL A 190 3.80 14.51 -14.24
N ASP A 191 2.79 14.98 -14.99
CA ASP A 191 2.96 15.59 -16.31
C ASP A 191 3.67 16.95 -16.25
N SER A 192 3.78 17.58 -15.08
CA SER A 192 4.44 18.87 -14.89
C SER A 192 5.81 18.76 -14.20
N ILE A 193 6.20 17.58 -13.73
CA ILE A 193 7.45 17.35 -12.99
C ILE A 193 8.46 16.56 -13.85
N LEU A 194 8.02 15.91 -14.89
CA LEU A 194 8.81 15.23 -15.90
C LEU A 194 8.67 15.96 -17.23
#